data_bc2273c33c0a9c37833e02a425649256
#
_entry.id   bc2273c33c0a9c37833e02a425649256
#
_cell.length_a   1.000
_cell.length_b   1.000
_cell.length_c   1.000
_cell.angle_alpha   90.00
_cell.angle_beta   90.00
_cell.angle_gamma   90.00
#
_symmetry.space_group_name_H-M   'P 1'
#
loop_
_entity.id
_entity.type
_entity.pdbx_description
1 polymer ?
#
loop_
_entity_poly.entity_id
_entity_poly.type
_entity_poly.pdbx_seq_one_letter_code
_entity_poly.pdbx_strand_id
1 'polypeptide(L)'
;MSFAKNMVKSTPICVENVEICPEFMPNIASAKKRLRQNVATRERNRASRSFVRNRCKNVVKAVMAGSVEDADKLFRDAVKALDQASSKRIVHKNAAARKKSRLSAMIRKLKENAK
;
A
#
# COMPACT_ATOMS: atom_id res chain seq x y z
N MET A 1 -34.13 -29.92 21.50
CA MET A 1 -33.15 -28.86 21.81
C MET A 1 -32.47 -28.45 20.51
N SER A 2 -32.92 -27.37 19.94
CA SER A 2 -32.46 -26.89 18.63
C SER A 2 -31.33 -25.90 18.83
N PHE A 3 -30.10 -26.27 18.49
CA PHE A 3 -29.00 -25.31 18.39
C PHE A 3 -29.15 -24.56 17.05
N ALA A 4 -29.62 -23.31 17.13
CA ALA A 4 -29.64 -22.40 16.01
C ALA A 4 -28.18 -22.05 15.64
N LYS A 5 -27.70 -22.61 14.52
CA LYS A 5 -26.46 -22.20 13.88
C LYS A 5 -26.64 -20.77 13.40
N ASN A 6 -26.04 -19.82 14.10
CA ASN A 6 -25.82 -18.48 13.59
C ASN A 6 -24.89 -18.56 12.39
N MET A 7 -25.49 -18.64 11.23
CA MET A 7 -24.82 -18.46 9.95
C MET A 7 -24.46 -16.96 9.84
N VAL A 8 -23.24 -16.62 10.25
CA VAL A 8 -22.62 -15.36 9.87
C VAL A 8 -22.57 -15.36 8.36
N LYS A 9 -23.48 -14.65 7.73
CA LYS A 9 -23.43 -14.35 6.30
C LYS A 9 -22.23 -13.46 6.09
N SER A 10 -21.07 -14.08 5.78
CA SER A 10 -19.95 -13.37 5.20
C SER A 10 -20.43 -12.80 3.87
N THR A 11 -20.66 -11.50 3.84
CA THR A 11 -20.90 -10.77 2.59
C THR A 11 -19.70 -11.03 1.68
N PRO A 12 -19.88 -11.60 0.48
CA PRO A 12 -18.80 -11.72 -0.46
C PRO A 12 -18.32 -10.31 -0.79
N ILE A 13 -17.07 -10.03 -0.47
CA ILE A 13 -16.40 -8.83 -1.00
C ILE A 13 -16.29 -9.10 -2.50
N CYS A 14 -17.27 -8.62 -3.26
CA CYS A 14 -17.23 -8.61 -4.72
C CYS A 14 -16.03 -7.76 -5.16
N VAL A 15 -14.94 -8.42 -5.47
CA VAL A 15 -13.75 -7.80 -6.08
C VAL A 15 -13.87 -7.82 -7.62
N GLU A 16 -14.94 -8.39 -8.12
CA GLU A 16 -15.22 -8.51 -9.56
C GLU A 16 -16.25 -7.46 -9.95
N ASN A 17 -15.82 -6.62 -10.87
CA ASN A 17 -16.55 -5.53 -11.50
C ASN A 17 -16.89 -4.37 -10.56
N VAL A 18 -16.18 -3.28 -10.79
CA VAL A 18 -16.66 -1.96 -10.39
C VAL A 18 -17.90 -1.70 -11.22
N GLU A 19 -19.04 -2.25 -10.79
CA GLU A 19 -20.34 -1.82 -11.26
C GLU A 19 -20.45 -0.36 -10.84
N ILE A 20 -20.19 0.50 -11.80
CA ILE A 20 -20.45 1.93 -11.68
C ILE A 20 -21.95 2.01 -11.53
N CYS A 21 -22.42 2.36 -10.31
CA CYS A 21 -23.85 2.55 -10.06
C CYS A 21 -24.45 3.37 -11.19
N PRO A 22 -25.50 2.87 -11.87
CA PRO A 22 -26.07 3.54 -13.04
C PRO A 22 -26.56 4.96 -12.75
N GLU A 23 -26.84 5.27 -11.49
CA GLU A 23 -27.23 6.61 -11.01
C GLU A 23 -26.10 7.66 -11.09
N PHE A 24 -24.84 7.26 -11.22
CA PHE A 24 -23.68 8.16 -11.25
C PHE A 24 -22.98 8.19 -12.63
N MET A 25 -23.67 7.85 -13.69
CA MET A 25 -23.14 7.91 -15.05
C MET A 25 -23.05 9.36 -15.53
N PRO A 26 -21.85 9.88 -15.81
CA PRO A 26 -21.71 11.21 -16.37
C PRO A 26 -22.37 11.26 -17.76
N ASN A 27 -23.26 12.23 -17.99
CA ASN A 27 -23.99 12.35 -19.27
C ASN A 27 -23.12 13.00 -20.36
N ILE A 28 -22.20 13.89 -19.99
CA ILE A 28 -21.37 14.67 -20.92
C ILE A 28 -20.18 13.84 -21.40
N ALA A 29 -19.85 13.91 -22.69
CA ALA A 29 -18.75 13.16 -23.31
C ALA A 29 -17.40 13.40 -22.64
N SER A 30 -17.10 14.64 -22.24
CA SER A 30 -15.89 15.01 -21.51
C SER A 30 -15.79 14.33 -20.13
N ALA A 31 -16.91 14.24 -19.42
CA ALA A 31 -16.98 13.58 -18.13
C ALA A 31 -16.80 12.06 -18.27
N LYS A 32 -17.36 11.43 -19.31
CA LYS A 32 -17.14 10.02 -19.64
C LYS A 32 -15.65 9.72 -19.91
N LYS A 33 -14.98 10.58 -20.66
CA LYS A 33 -13.54 10.48 -20.90
C LYS A 33 -12.73 10.57 -19.60
N ARG A 34 -13.04 11.56 -18.76
CA ARG A 34 -12.37 11.72 -17.45
C ARG A 34 -12.59 10.51 -16.53
N LEU A 35 -13.79 9.93 -16.52
CA LEU A 35 -14.10 8.74 -15.74
C LEU A 35 -13.19 7.57 -16.13
N ARG A 36 -13.06 7.27 -17.44
CA ARG A 36 -12.17 6.20 -17.93
C ARG A 36 -10.71 6.44 -17.51
N GLN A 37 -10.22 7.68 -17.65
CA GLN A 37 -8.86 8.05 -17.24
C GLN A 37 -8.66 7.91 -15.73
N ASN A 38 -9.68 8.29 -14.93
CA ASN A 38 -9.60 8.19 -13.47
C ASN A 38 -9.55 6.73 -12.99
N VAL A 39 -10.32 5.83 -13.59
CA VAL A 39 -10.29 4.41 -13.27
C VAL A 39 -8.89 3.84 -13.51
N ALA A 40 -8.33 4.02 -14.72
CA ALA A 40 -6.99 3.56 -15.06
C ALA A 40 -5.89 4.17 -14.17
N THR A 41 -6.03 5.46 -13.82
CA THR A 41 -5.08 6.12 -12.92
C THR A 41 -5.20 5.60 -11.48
N ARG A 42 -6.44 5.36 -11.01
CA ARG A 42 -6.70 4.79 -9.68
C ARG A 42 -6.06 3.42 -9.52
N GLU A 43 -6.20 2.55 -10.51
CA GLU A 43 -5.61 1.21 -10.50
C GLU A 43 -4.08 1.27 -10.44
N ARG A 44 -3.44 2.05 -11.30
CA ARG A 44 -1.99 2.28 -11.29
C ARG A 44 -1.50 2.83 -9.95
N ASN A 45 -2.22 3.79 -9.38
CA ASN A 45 -1.86 4.38 -8.10
C ASN A 45 -2.07 3.38 -6.95
N ARG A 46 -3.11 2.56 -7.00
CA ARG A 46 -3.37 1.48 -6.03
C ARG A 46 -2.25 0.45 -6.05
N ALA A 47 -1.85 -0.02 -7.23
CA ALA A 47 -0.73 -0.94 -7.40
C ALA A 47 0.58 -0.36 -6.83
N SER A 48 0.91 0.89 -7.18
CA SER A 48 2.11 1.56 -6.70
C SER A 48 2.12 1.75 -5.17
N ARG A 49 0.99 2.12 -4.57
CA ARG A 49 0.86 2.22 -3.11
C ARG A 49 1.03 0.87 -2.41
N SER A 50 0.47 -0.18 -2.99
CA SER A 50 0.61 -1.56 -2.48
C SER A 50 2.06 -2.01 -2.55
N PHE A 51 2.74 -1.77 -3.66
CA PHE A 51 4.16 -2.07 -3.83
C PHE A 51 5.03 -1.41 -2.75
N VAL A 52 4.89 -0.09 -2.57
CA VAL A 52 5.62 0.64 -1.52
C VAL A 52 5.32 0.10 -0.12
N ARG A 53 4.06 -0.19 0.16
CA ARG A 53 3.64 -0.76 1.45
C ARG A 53 4.31 -2.12 1.71
N ASN A 54 4.36 -2.98 0.70
CA ASN A 54 4.98 -4.29 0.82
C ASN A 54 6.50 -4.19 1.03
N ARG A 55 7.20 -3.29 0.32
CA ARG A 55 8.63 -3.03 0.55
C ARG A 55 8.90 -2.59 1.98
N CYS A 56 8.12 -1.65 2.51
CA CYS A 56 8.25 -1.22 3.91
C CYS A 56 7.96 -2.36 4.90
N LYS A 57 6.95 -3.19 4.64
CA LYS A 57 6.65 -4.36 5.49
C LYS A 57 7.78 -5.39 5.51
N ASN A 58 8.44 -5.60 4.37
CA ASN A 58 9.57 -6.54 4.29
C ASN A 58 10.75 -6.08 5.14
N VAL A 59 11.04 -4.77 5.17
CA VAL A 59 12.05 -4.22 6.09
C VAL A 59 11.69 -4.51 7.55
N VAL A 60 10.43 -4.26 7.94
CA VAL A 60 9.97 -4.52 9.32
C VAL A 60 10.09 -6.00 9.66
N LYS A 61 9.74 -6.90 8.73
CA LYS A 61 9.90 -8.35 8.93
C LYS A 61 11.36 -8.75 9.14
N ALA A 62 12.29 -8.20 8.35
CA ALA A 62 13.73 -8.45 8.49
C ALA A 62 14.27 -7.94 9.85
N VAL A 63 13.79 -6.77 10.29
CA VAL A 63 14.13 -6.23 11.62
C VAL A 63 13.62 -7.15 12.74
N MET A 64 12.40 -7.69 12.62
CA MET A 64 11.84 -8.64 13.59
C MET A 64 12.57 -9.98 13.58
N ALA A 65 13.07 -10.42 12.43
CA ALA A 65 13.89 -11.62 12.29
C ALA A 65 15.33 -11.47 12.82
N GLY A 66 15.74 -10.23 13.15
CA GLY A 66 17.07 -9.94 13.69
C GLY A 66 18.21 -9.90 12.67
N SER A 67 17.94 -10.05 11.35
CA SER A 67 18.96 -10.04 10.30
C SER A 67 19.31 -8.61 9.87
N VAL A 68 20.47 -8.13 10.32
CA VAL A 68 20.95 -6.75 10.05
C VAL A 68 21.26 -6.55 8.56
N GLU A 69 21.93 -7.51 7.93
CA GLU A 69 22.35 -7.41 6.54
C GLU A 69 21.16 -7.35 5.57
N ASP A 70 20.17 -8.21 5.78
CA ASP A 70 18.95 -8.23 4.96
C ASP A 70 18.10 -6.98 5.20
N ALA A 71 18.01 -6.51 6.44
CA ALA A 71 17.31 -5.27 6.76
C ALA A 71 17.93 -4.07 6.03
N ASP A 72 19.26 -3.97 5.93
CA ASP A 72 19.94 -2.89 5.20
C ASP A 72 19.71 -2.97 3.68
N LYS A 73 19.76 -4.17 3.09
CA LYS A 73 19.45 -4.38 1.65
C LYS A 73 18.02 -3.97 1.33
N LEU A 74 17.06 -4.52 2.08
CA LEU A 74 15.64 -4.23 1.90
C LEU A 74 15.29 -2.76 2.17
N PHE A 75 16.00 -2.10 3.10
CA PHE A 75 15.83 -0.68 3.35
C PHE A 75 16.21 0.18 2.15
N ARG A 76 17.34 -0.12 1.48
CA ARG A 76 17.75 0.60 0.25
C ARG A 76 16.68 0.49 -0.84
N ASP A 77 16.09 -0.68 -1.01
CA ASP A 77 14.99 -0.89 -1.98
C ASP A 77 13.72 -0.15 -1.57
N ALA A 78 13.38 -0.14 -0.28
CA ALA A 78 12.23 0.59 0.23
C ALA A 78 12.40 2.11 0.05
N VAL A 79 13.61 2.66 0.25
CA VAL A 79 13.92 4.07 0.02
C VAL A 79 13.72 4.43 -1.45
N LYS A 80 14.26 3.63 -2.39
CA LYS A 80 14.05 3.82 -3.83
C LYS A 80 12.58 3.85 -4.19
N ALA A 81 11.80 2.88 -3.68
CA ALA A 81 10.37 2.80 -3.95
C ALA A 81 9.58 4.01 -3.39
N LEU A 82 9.95 4.50 -2.19
CA LEU A 82 9.36 5.68 -1.58
C LEU A 82 9.66 6.95 -2.38
N ASP A 83 10.90 7.10 -2.88
CA ASP A 83 11.31 8.26 -3.66
C ASP A 83 10.63 8.28 -5.03
N GLN A 84 10.54 7.14 -5.70
CA GLN A 84 9.78 7.01 -6.94
C GLN A 84 8.29 7.31 -6.76
N ALA A 85 7.67 6.85 -5.67
CA ALA A 85 6.27 7.14 -5.38
C ALA A 85 6.04 8.61 -5.02
N SER A 86 7.02 9.26 -4.39
CA SER A 86 6.99 10.68 -4.06
C SER A 86 7.15 11.56 -5.32
N SER A 87 8.06 11.23 -6.23
CA SER A 87 8.24 11.94 -7.49
C SER A 87 7.00 11.86 -8.38
N LYS A 88 6.31 10.70 -8.39
CA LYS A 88 5.02 10.50 -9.08
C LYS A 88 3.82 11.11 -8.34
N ARG A 89 4.02 11.81 -7.24
CA ARG A 89 2.98 12.40 -6.38
C ARG A 89 1.92 11.40 -5.87
N ILE A 90 2.23 10.11 -5.87
CA ILE A 90 1.36 9.05 -5.32
C ILE A 90 1.39 9.06 -3.80
N VAL A 91 2.55 9.39 -3.22
CA VAL A 91 2.79 9.58 -1.78
C VAL A 91 3.36 10.97 -1.56
N HIS A 92 2.84 11.69 -0.57
CA HIS A 92 3.35 13.03 -0.24
C HIS A 92 4.80 12.94 0.28
N LYS A 93 5.66 13.88 -0.11
CA LYS A 93 7.08 13.92 0.26
C LYS A 93 7.33 13.81 1.77
N ASN A 94 6.54 14.52 2.59
CA ASN A 94 6.70 14.48 4.04
C ASN A 94 6.29 13.11 4.63
N ALA A 95 5.32 12.41 4.03
CA ALA A 95 4.94 11.07 4.44
C ALA A 95 6.03 10.05 4.09
N ALA A 96 6.68 10.19 2.93
CA ALA A 96 7.81 9.37 2.54
C ALA A 96 9.00 9.60 3.47
N ALA A 97 9.34 10.86 3.78
CA ALA A 97 10.41 11.22 4.71
C ALA A 97 10.18 10.63 6.12
N ARG A 98 8.96 10.77 6.66
CA ARG A 98 8.60 10.17 7.96
C ARG A 98 8.76 8.65 7.98
N LYS A 99 8.36 7.96 6.90
CA LYS A 99 8.54 6.50 6.79
C LYS A 99 10.00 6.10 6.73
N LYS A 100 10.81 6.80 5.94
CA LYS A 100 12.27 6.57 5.88
C LYS A 100 12.92 6.72 7.25
N SER A 101 12.64 7.82 7.95
CA SER A 101 13.18 8.08 9.28
C SER A 101 12.80 7.00 10.31
N ARG A 102 11.54 6.56 10.32
CA ARG A 102 11.09 5.51 11.24
C ARG A 102 11.75 4.15 10.94
N LEU A 103 11.88 3.78 9.68
CA LEU A 103 12.55 2.53 9.29
C LEU A 103 14.05 2.57 9.63
N SER A 104 14.72 3.69 9.35
CA SER A 104 16.13 3.90 9.72
C SER A 104 16.34 3.80 11.24
N ALA A 105 15.45 4.40 12.05
CA ALA A 105 15.53 4.30 13.50
C ALA A 105 15.36 2.86 14.02
N MET A 106 14.48 2.06 13.40
CA MET A 106 14.31 0.64 13.73
C MET A 106 15.59 -0.17 13.46
N ILE A 107 16.20 0.04 12.29
CA ILE A 107 17.44 -0.65 11.90
C ILE A 107 18.60 -0.24 12.83
N ARG A 108 18.68 1.06 13.21
CA ARG A 108 19.70 1.52 14.15
C ARG A 108 19.58 0.84 15.52
N LYS A 109 18.36 0.75 16.06
CA LYS A 109 18.09 0.02 17.30
C LYS A 109 18.48 -1.47 17.20
N LEU A 110 18.20 -2.10 16.07
CA LEU A 110 18.60 -3.48 15.83
C LEU A 110 20.12 -3.64 15.87
N LYS A 111 20.87 -2.72 15.25
CA LYS A 111 22.35 -2.71 15.25
C LYS A 111 22.94 -2.46 16.65
N GLU A 112 22.29 -1.62 17.45
CA GLU A 112 22.69 -1.37 18.84
C GLU A 112 22.47 -2.61 19.71
N ASN A 113 21.36 -3.33 19.52
CA ASN A 113 21.06 -4.56 20.25
C ASN A 113 21.89 -5.78 19.79
N ALA A 114 22.48 -5.73 18.60
CA ALA A 114 23.32 -6.80 18.04
C ALA A 114 24.82 -6.65 18.37
N LYS A 115 25.20 -5.56 19.07
CA LYS A 115 26.55 -5.34 19.62
C LYS A 115 26.67 -5.91 21.01
#